data_ffb772e033bd0432eb5e16b605ab4b17
#
_entry.id   ffb772e033bd0432eb5e16b605ab4b17
#
_cell.length_a   1.000
_cell.length_b   1.000
_cell.length_c   1.000
_cell.angle_alpha   90.00
_cell.angle_beta   90.00
_cell.angle_gamma   90.00
#
_symmetry.space_group_name_H-M   'P 1'
#
loop_
_entity.id
_entity.type
_entity.pdbx_description
1 polymer ?
#
loop_
_entity_poly.entity_id
_entity_poly.type
_entity_poly.pdbx_seq_one_letter_code
_entity_poly.pdbx_strand_id
1 'polypeptide(L)'
;MNAVYIEITNVCNLNCSFCPCGKRNSSVPPDSQASTIPPQNSAPKEPREFMSSELFELCIAEAATVAENVYFHVLGEPTLHPGFGHFLKKLEATPLKLNLTTNGTTIARVSERLLECPAVRQVNFSTHAYAELPREPALTYLQDILDFCKMANAVRPDLYINLRLWNVGDDSSDAWNRTMLAKVGEAFGSNIELGHFCSRHKSFNVTGRIYLHQDSRFEWPSASSTTERLPVTSSPTERSDGGDPSITSTNYSVWIPSGQSPSRMTAAGTCRALDTHVAILHDGRVVACCLDHSGQITLGKITDQSLAEILDSPTATNLREGFKKHELRHPFCQSCSFCKRFGK
;
A
#
# COMPACT_ATOMS: atom_id res chain seq x y z
N MET A 1 -4.27 -16.21 -6.79
CA MET A 1 -3.57 -14.92 -6.52
C MET A 1 -2.58 -15.12 -5.38
N ASN A 2 -1.47 -14.36 -5.34
CA ASN A 2 -0.46 -14.59 -4.27
C ASN A 2 -0.77 -13.77 -3.02
N ALA A 3 -1.36 -12.57 -3.16
CA ALA A 3 -1.57 -11.66 -2.05
C ALA A 3 -2.75 -10.71 -2.23
N VAL A 4 -3.36 -10.33 -1.10
CA VAL A 4 -4.30 -9.20 -1.01
C VAL A 4 -3.70 -8.13 -0.10
N TYR A 5 -3.63 -6.89 -0.59
CA TYR A 5 -3.29 -5.74 0.23
C TYR A 5 -4.56 -5.22 0.91
N ILE A 6 -4.54 -5.05 2.20
CA ILE A 6 -5.67 -4.52 2.99
C ILE A 6 -5.17 -3.28 3.71
N GLU A 7 -5.62 -2.11 3.26
CA GLU A 7 -5.31 -0.85 3.92
C GLU A 7 -6.12 -0.74 5.21
N ILE A 8 -5.60 -1.22 6.31
CA ILE A 8 -6.33 -1.15 7.59
C ILE A 8 -6.44 0.28 8.13
N THR A 9 -5.61 1.20 7.64
CA THR A 9 -5.67 2.64 7.92
C THR A 9 -4.89 3.43 6.89
N ASN A 10 -5.33 4.65 6.61
CA ASN A 10 -4.58 5.65 5.85
C ASN A 10 -3.88 6.69 6.74
N VAL A 11 -3.92 6.51 8.08
CA VAL A 11 -3.25 7.37 9.06
C VAL A 11 -1.77 7.00 9.16
N CYS A 12 -0.87 8.00 9.11
CA CYS A 12 0.56 7.83 9.32
C CYS A 12 1.10 8.94 10.22
N ASN A 13 2.06 8.61 11.08
CA ASN A 13 2.74 9.55 11.95
C ASN A 13 4.03 10.14 11.33
N LEU A 14 4.44 9.68 10.15
CA LEU A 14 5.52 10.28 9.37
C LEU A 14 4.98 11.15 8.23
N ASN A 15 5.81 12.12 7.82
CA ASN A 15 5.50 13.08 6.78
C ASN A 15 6.50 13.00 5.62
N CYS A 16 6.76 11.80 5.11
CA CYS A 16 7.74 11.58 4.06
C CYS A 16 7.38 12.32 2.77
N SER A 17 8.31 13.09 2.22
CA SER A 17 8.11 13.93 1.02
C SER A 17 7.73 13.13 -0.22
N PHE A 18 8.21 11.88 -0.32
CA PHE A 18 7.97 10.97 -1.44
C PHE A 18 6.63 10.22 -1.35
N CYS A 19 5.97 10.24 -0.18
CA CYS A 19 4.74 9.48 0.06
C CYS A 19 3.50 10.37 -0.09
N PRO A 20 2.42 9.91 -0.75
CA PRO A 20 1.17 10.64 -0.82
C PRO A 20 0.59 10.99 0.55
N CYS A 21 0.83 10.14 1.55
CA CYS A 21 0.42 10.37 2.94
C CYS A 21 1.12 11.61 3.53
N GLY A 22 2.43 11.78 3.28
CA GLY A 22 3.20 12.92 3.73
C GLY A 22 2.76 14.24 3.10
N LYS A 23 2.48 14.24 1.80
CA LYS A 23 1.96 15.42 1.09
C LYS A 23 0.63 15.90 1.64
N ARG A 24 -0.18 15.03 2.23
CA ARG A 24 -1.44 15.41 2.91
C ARG A 24 -1.19 16.11 4.24
N ASN A 25 -0.08 15.77 4.94
CA ASN A 25 0.25 16.32 6.25
C ASN A 25 0.88 17.72 6.18
N SER A 26 1.62 18.04 5.11
CA SER A 26 2.35 19.30 4.95
C SER A 26 1.48 20.56 4.87
N SER A 27 0.15 20.43 4.86
CA SER A 27 -0.80 21.53 4.87
C SER A 27 -1.36 21.88 6.26
N VAL A 28 -0.83 21.25 7.33
CA VAL A 28 -1.17 21.58 8.74
C VAL A 28 0.07 22.18 9.38
N PRO A 29 0.09 23.45 9.81
CA PRO A 29 1.20 24.03 10.56
C PRO A 29 1.41 23.27 11.87
N PRO A 30 2.66 23.11 12.37
CA PRO A 30 2.97 22.36 13.58
C PRO A 30 2.38 22.94 14.88
N ASP A 31 1.81 24.14 14.85
CA ASP A 31 1.38 24.88 16.05
C ASP A 31 -0.09 25.35 16.02
N SER A 32 -1.00 24.65 15.39
CA SER A 32 -2.42 25.04 15.50
C SER A 32 -3.19 24.15 16.47
N GLN A 33 -3.17 24.52 17.75
CA GLN A 33 -4.34 24.35 18.61
C GLN A 33 -5.49 25.17 17.98
N ALA A 34 -6.55 24.45 17.60
CA ALA A 34 -7.88 24.95 17.30
C ALA A 34 -7.98 26.29 16.56
N SER A 35 -8.15 26.24 15.25
CA SER A 35 -8.95 27.24 14.54
C SER A 35 -9.69 26.59 13.38
N THR A 36 -10.99 26.64 13.49
CA THR A 36 -12.01 26.20 12.57
C THR A 36 -12.12 27.16 11.40
N ILE A 37 -11.46 26.92 10.27
CA ILE A 37 -11.89 27.30 8.91
C ILE A 37 -10.83 26.75 7.93
N PRO A 38 -11.16 25.77 7.03
CA PRO A 38 -10.25 25.36 5.97
C PRO A 38 -10.27 26.40 4.83
N PRO A 39 -9.13 26.65 4.15
CA PRO A 39 -9.09 27.49 2.96
C PRO A 39 -9.89 26.86 1.82
N GLN A 40 -10.70 27.66 1.16
CA GLN A 40 -11.76 27.28 0.22
C GLN A 40 -11.31 26.83 -1.18
N ASN A 41 -10.09 26.34 -1.42
CA ASN A 41 -9.68 25.89 -2.76
C ASN A 41 -8.66 24.71 -2.77
N SER A 42 -8.77 23.76 -1.86
CA SER A 42 -8.03 22.50 -1.96
C SER A 42 -8.98 21.37 -2.32
N ALA A 43 -8.56 20.48 -3.25
CA ALA A 43 -9.28 19.26 -3.55
C ALA A 43 -9.68 18.52 -2.26
N PRO A 44 -10.83 17.85 -2.20
CA PRO A 44 -11.30 17.20 -0.99
C PRO A 44 -10.23 16.22 -0.50
N LYS A 45 -9.66 16.50 0.67
CA LYS A 45 -8.74 15.59 1.34
C LYS A 45 -9.56 14.41 1.80
N GLU A 46 -9.17 13.20 1.39
CA GLU A 46 -9.77 12.01 1.95
C GLU A 46 -9.60 12.04 3.48
N PRO A 47 -10.66 11.73 4.25
CA PRO A 47 -10.59 11.73 5.69
C PRO A 47 -9.53 10.73 6.18
N ARG A 48 -8.93 11.00 7.36
CA ARG A 48 -8.05 10.05 8.02
C ARG A 48 -8.91 9.03 8.73
N GLU A 49 -8.80 7.78 8.35
CA GLU A 49 -9.71 6.75 8.84
C GLU A 49 -9.00 5.47 9.22
N PHE A 50 -9.65 4.74 10.10
CA PHE A 50 -9.29 3.40 10.51
C PHE A 50 -10.39 2.44 10.01
N MET A 51 -9.99 1.31 9.44
CA MET A 51 -10.93 0.26 9.05
C MET A 51 -11.66 -0.30 10.28
N SER A 52 -12.97 -0.50 10.19
CA SER A 52 -13.72 -1.13 11.28
C SER A 52 -13.37 -2.62 11.44
N SER A 53 -13.62 -3.18 12.62
CA SER A 53 -13.35 -4.59 12.86
C SER A 53 -14.22 -5.49 11.99
N GLU A 54 -15.48 -5.13 11.76
CA GLU A 54 -16.43 -5.87 10.93
C GLU A 54 -15.96 -5.89 9.47
N LEU A 55 -15.52 -4.75 8.95
CA LEU A 55 -14.99 -4.66 7.58
C LEU A 55 -13.68 -5.46 7.46
N PHE A 56 -12.80 -5.39 8.47
CA PHE A 56 -11.57 -6.17 8.47
C PHE A 56 -11.85 -7.68 8.44
N GLU A 57 -12.79 -8.16 9.26
CA GLU A 57 -13.17 -9.58 9.28
C GLU A 57 -13.71 -10.03 7.92
N LEU A 58 -14.54 -9.22 7.29
CA LEU A 58 -15.00 -9.47 5.91
C LEU A 58 -13.83 -9.53 4.93
N CYS A 59 -12.90 -8.55 4.99
CA CYS A 59 -11.75 -8.50 4.10
C CYS A 59 -10.85 -9.73 4.21
N ILE A 60 -10.55 -10.22 5.44
CA ILE A 60 -9.71 -11.41 5.60
C ILE A 60 -10.43 -12.69 5.22
N ALA A 61 -11.75 -12.79 5.44
CA ALA A 61 -12.54 -13.93 5.00
C ALA A 61 -12.53 -14.05 3.47
N GLU A 62 -12.79 -12.96 2.77
CA GLU A 62 -12.76 -12.90 1.31
C GLU A 62 -11.34 -13.10 0.75
N ALA A 63 -10.32 -12.49 1.37
CA ALA A 63 -8.92 -12.68 0.96
C ALA A 63 -8.48 -14.15 1.07
N ALA A 64 -8.94 -14.88 2.09
CA ALA A 64 -8.60 -16.29 2.28
C ALA A 64 -9.14 -17.21 1.17
N THR A 65 -10.15 -16.78 0.41
CA THR A 65 -10.69 -17.54 -0.72
C THR A 65 -9.82 -17.46 -1.98
N VAL A 66 -8.99 -16.41 -2.10
CA VAL A 66 -8.27 -16.11 -3.35
C VAL A 66 -6.75 -16.01 -3.18
N ALA A 67 -6.23 -15.90 -1.95
CA ALA A 67 -4.81 -15.67 -1.69
C ALA A 67 -4.29 -16.42 -0.45
N GLU A 68 -2.97 -16.58 -0.39
CA GLU A 68 -2.26 -17.15 0.76
C GLU A 68 -1.69 -16.07 1.69
N ASN A 69 -1.43 -14.87 1.16
CA ASN A 69 -0.77 -13.81 1.91
C ASN A 69 -1.63 -12.53 1.92
N VAL A 70 -1.50 -11.79 3.02
CA VAL A 70 -2.04 -10.44 3.14
C VAL A 70 -0.95 -9.45 3.52
N TYR A 71 -1.16 -8.19 3.12
CA TYR A 71 -0.34 -7.04 3.50
C TYR A 71 -1.25 -5.98 4.11
N PHE A 72 -0.91 -5.42 5.28
CA PHE A 72 -1.76 -4.43 5.96
C PHE A 72 -1.43 -2.99 5.56
N HIS A 73 -1.11 -2.75 4.32
CA HIS A 73 -0.82 -1.40 3.83
C HIS A 73 -1.22 -1.20 2.36
N VAL A 74 -1.66 0.00 2.07
CA VAL A 74 -1.61 0.71 0.80
C VAL A 74 -0.93 2.05 1.11
N LEU A 75 -1.57 2.90 1.90
CA LEU A 75 -0.97 4.02 2.63
C LEU A 75 -1.00 3.77 4.14
N GLY A 76 -0.65 4.81 4.91
CA GLY A 76 -0.71 4.78 6.37
C GLY A 76 0.38 3.99 7.06
N GLU A 77 0.29 3.91 8.39
CA GLU A 77 1.13 3.08 9.24
C GLU A 77 0.25 2.07 9.99
N PRO A 78 0.28 0.79 9.62
CA PRO A 78 -0.62 -0.22 10.17
C PRO A 78 -0.58 -0.34 11.70
N THR A 79 0.60 -0.17 12.29
CA THR A 79 0.78 -0.32 13.75
C THR A 79 0.18 0.83 14.57
N LEU A 80 -0.29 1.90 13.93
CA LEU A 80 -1.06 2.97 14.57
C LEU A 80 -2.54 2.60 14.73
N HIS A 81 -3.02 1.58 14.03
CA HIS A 81 -4.42 1.18 14.14
C HIS A 81 -4.75 0.75 15.58
N PRO A 82 -5.77 1.34 16.25
CA PRO A 82 -6.10 0.99 17.64
C PRO A 82 -6.42 -0.49 17.81
N GLY A 83 -7.06 -1.10 16.82
CA GLY A 83 -7.39 -2.53 16.77
C GLY A 83 -6.29 -3.44 16.25
N PHE A 84 -5.04 -2.96 16.03
CA PHE A 84 -3.98 -3.75 15.41
C PHE A 84 -3.77 -5.13 16.05
N GLY A 85 -3.69 -5.18 17.39
CA GLY A 85 -3.54 -6.45 18.11
C GLY A 85 -4.76 -7.37 17.99
N HIS A 86 -5.97 -6.81 17.91
CA HIS A 86 -7.19 -7.57 17.66
C HIS A 86 -7.18 -8.15 16.23
N PHE A 87 -6.74 -7.39 15.25
CA PHE A 87 -6.62 -7.83 13.86
C PHE A 87 -5.62 -8.97 13.69
N LEU A 88 -4.50 -8.95 14.40
CA LEU A 88 -3.57 -10.07 14.43
C LEU A 88 -4.24 -11.36 14.96
N LYS A 89 -5.00 -11.28 16.06
CA LYS A 89 -5.74 -12.42 16.61
C LYS A 89 -6.81 -12.96 15.64
N LYS A 90 -7.52 -12.09 14.93
CA LYS A 90 -8.49 -12.49 13.91
C LYS A 90 -7.80 -13.21 12.75
N LEU A 91 -6.64 -12.72 12.34
CA LEU A 91 -5.86 -13.30 11.25
C LEU A 91 -5.35 -14.72 11.61
N GLU A 92 -5.01 -14.98 12.87
CA GLU A 92 -4.59 -16.32 13.34
C GLU A 92 -5.64 -17.40 13.11
N ALA A 93 -6.91 -17.03 13.09
CA ALA A 93 -8.03 -17.95 12.82
C ALA A 93 -8.19 -18.27 11.32
N THR A 94 -7.35 -17.72 10.45
CA THR A 94 -7.38 -17.93 9.00
C THR A 94 -6.11 -18.65 8.51
N PRO A 95 -6.09 -19.22 7.30
CA PRO A 95 -4.87 -19.77 6.71
C PRO A 95 -3.89 -18.69 6.23
N LEU A 96 -4.28 -17.43 6.22
CA LEU A 96 -3.52 -16.32 5.65
C LEU A 96 -2.22 -16.04 6.42
N LYS A 97 -1.19 -15.63 5.69
CA LYS A 97 0.09 -15.17 6.24
C LYS A 97 0.27 -13.68 6.03
N LEU A 98 0.65 -12.98 7.09
CA LEU A 98 0.89 -11.54 7.07
C LEU A 98 2.32 -11.22 6.66
N ASN A 99 2.46 -10.38 5.64
CA ASN A 99 3.69 -9.66 5.34
C ASN A 99 3.48 -8.19 5.72
N LEU A 100 3.84 -7.83 6.95
CA LEU A 100 3.68 -6.47 7.47
C LEU A 100 4.72 -5.53 6.84
N THR A 101 4.29 -4.35 6.39
CA THR A 101 5.19 -3.23 6.09
C THR A 101 4.88 -2.10 7.07
N THR A 102 5.90 -1.62 7.74
CA THR A 102 5.81 -0.59 8.79
C THR A 102 6.96 0.40 8.68
N ASN A 103 6.73 1.61 9.13
CA ASN A 103 7.81 2.58 9.30
C ASN A 103 8.64 2.30 10.58
N GLY A 104 8.19 1.40 11.45
CA GLY A 104 8.93 0.94 12.63
C GLY A 104 8.92 1.87 13.84
N THR A 105 8.35 3.08 13.75
CA THR A 105 8.39 4.07 14.86
C THR A 105 7.65 3.63 16.13
N THR A 106 6.81 2.63 16.02
CA THR A 106 6.04 2.07 17.15
C THR A 106 6.41 0.62 17.43
N ILE A 107 7.50 0.12 16.86
CA ILE A 107 7.84 -1.31 16.94
C ILE A 107 8.00 -1.79 18.39
N ALA A 108 8.63 -1.00 19.26
CA ALA A 108 8.78 -1.34 20.68
C ALA A 108 7.44 -1.66 21.37
N ARG A 109 6.36 -0.97 20.97
CA ARG A 109 5.01 -1.17 21.54
C ARG A 109 4.31 -2.44 21.04
N VAL A 110 4.62 -2.91 19.84
CA VAL A 110 3.90 -4.01 19.20
C VAL A 110 4.75 -5.28 19.05
N SER A 111 6.02 -5.25 19.46
CA SER A 111 7.00 -6.34 19.31
C SER A 111 6.49 -7.67 19.81
N GLU A 112 6.02 -7.73 21.05
CA GLU A 112 5.53 -8.95 21.68
C GLU A 112 4.41 -9.59 20.86
N ARG A 113 3.40 -8.79 20.49
CA ARG A 113 2.25 -9.28 19.69
C ARG A 113 2.65 -9.79 18.31
N LEU A 114 3.65 -9.16 17.67
CA LEU A 114 4.17 -9.61 16.38
C LEU A 114 4.93 -10.93 16.50
N LEU A 115 5.69 -11.09 17.58
CA LEU A 115 6.47 -12.31 17.82
C LEU A 115 5.60 -13.48 18.27
N GLU A 116 4.52 -13.24 19.00
CA GLU A 116 3.58 -14.26 19.44
C GLU A 116 2.64 -14.72 18.31
N CYS A 117 2.36 -13.89 17.30
CA CYS A 117 1.41 -14.20 16.25
C CYS A 117 2.02 -15.11 15.16
N PRO A 118 1.62 -16.40 15.04
CA PRO A 118 2.18 -17.33 14.04
C PRO A 118 1.75 -17.00 12.61
N ALA A 119 0.73 -16.16 12.43
CA ALA A 119 0.30 -15.69 11.12
C ALA A 119 1.29 -14.65 10.55
N VAL A 120 2.08 -13.95 11.38
CA VAL A 120 3.11 -13.03 10.91
C VAL A 120 4.28 -13.82 10.32
N ARG A 121 4.40 -13.75 9.01
CA ARG A 121 5.44 -14.43 8.23
C ARG A 121 6.65 -13.52 7.97
N GLN A 122 6.39 -12.23 7.78
CA GLN A 122 7.42 -11.28 7.37
C GLN A 122 7.14 -9.88 7.90
N VAL A 123 8.19 -9.19 8.35
CA VAL A 123 8.15 -7.77 8.71
C VAL A 123 9.11 -6.98 7.84
N ASN A 124 8.61 -5.94 7.16
CA ASN A 124 9.38 -5.05 6.32
C ASN A 124 9.46 -3.68 6.97
N PHE A 125 10.64 -3.24 7.36
CA PHE A 125 10.87 -1.92 7.92
C PHE A 125 11.26 -0.93 6.83
N SER A 126 10.52 0.17 6.70
CA SER A 126 10.77 1.24 5.73
C SER A 126 11.83 2.22 6.27
N THR A 127 13.04 1.73 6.59
CA THR A 127 14.12 2.52 7.22
C THR A 127 14.62 3.67 6.37
N HIS A 128 14.39 3.63 5.05
CA HIS A 128 14.65 4.75 4.13
C HIS A 128 13.85 6.02 4.46
N ALA A 129 12.70 5.89 5.15
CA ALA A 129 11.90 7.03 5.59
C ALA A 129 12.63 7.90 6.62
N TYR A 130 13.61 7.35 7.32
CA TYR A 130 14.35 8.05 8.37
C TYR A 130 15.41 9.03 7.84
N ALA A 131 15.73 8.98 6.54
CA ALA A 131 16.59 9.96 5.90
C ALA A 131 16.03 11.40 5.97
N GLU A 132 14.72 11.55 6.15
CA GLU A 132 14.01 12.84 6.25
C GLU A 132 13.71 13.26 7.70
N LEU A 133 14.09 12.45 8.69
CA LEU A 133 13.88 12.75 10.10
C LEU A 133 15.09 13.44 10.73
N PRO A 134 14.88 14.21 11.83
CA PRO A 134 15.98 14.63 12.68
C PRO A 134 16.78 13.42 13.18
N ARG A 135 18.10 13.61 13.32
CA ARG A 135 19.04 12.51 13.59
C ARG A 135 18.71 11.71 14.84
N GLU A 136 18.40 12.38 15.94
CA GLU A 136 18.14 11.71 17.24
C GLU A 136 16.90 10.79 17.19
N PRO A 137 15.71 11.24 16.77
CA PRO A 137 14.57 10.35 16.61
C PRO A 137 14.84 9.21 15.64
N ALA A 138 15.53 9.46 14.51
CA ALA A 138 15.87 8.44 13.53
C ALA A 138 16.74 7.33 14.12
N LEU A 139 17.74 7.67 14.95
CA LEU A 139 18.62 6.70 15.63
C LEU A 139 17.85 5.91 16.70
N THR A 140 16.97 6.56 17.46
CA THR A 140 16.12 5.89 18.47
C THR A 140 15.23 4.83 17.80
N TYR A 141 14.49 5.20 16.74
CA TYR A 141 13.65 4.25 16.01
C TYR A 141 14.46 3.13 15.36
N LEU A 142 15.64 3.42 14.85
CA LEU A 142 16.53 2.39 14.32
C LEU A 142 16.98 1.42 15.42
N GLN A 143 17.31 1.92 16.62
CA GLN A 143 17.69 1.07 17.74
C GLN A 143 16.54 0.14 18.15
N ASP A 144 15.32 0.65 18.26
CA ASP A 144 14.12 -0.17 18.55
C ASP A 144 13.93 -1.28 17.51
N ILE A 145 14.15 -0.99 16.22
CA ILE A 145 14.11 -1.98 15.14
C ILE A 145 15.21 -3.03 15.31
N LEU A 146 16.44 -2.63 15.62
CA LEU A 146 17.55 -3.57 15.80
C LEU A 146 17.33 -4.48 17.00
N ASP A 147 16.77 -3.95 18.08
CA ASP A 147 16.44 -4.73 19.26
C ASP A 147 15.29 -5.74 18.98
N PHE A 148 14.27 -5.32 18.22
CA PHE A 148 13.26 -6.25 17.70
C PHE A 148 13.90 -7.34 16.82
N CYS A 149 14.83 -7.00 15.93
CA CYS A 149 15.51 -7.97 15.07
C CYS A 149 16.30 -9.00 15.88
N LYS A 150 17.02 -8.57 16.94
CA LYS A 150 17.74 -9.48 17.84
C LYS A 150 16.79 -10.41 18.59
N MET A 151 15.70 -9.87 19.13
CA MET A 151 14.68 -10.65 19.83
C MET A 151 14.01 -11.65 18.88
N ALA A 152 13.60 -11.21 17.68
CA ALA A 152 13.01 -12.08 16.68
C ALA A 152 13.94 -13.20 16.27
N ASN A 153 15.23 -12.94 16.04
CA ASN A 153 16.22 -13.97 15.69
C ASN A 153 16.39 -15.03 16.79
N ALA A 154 16.17 -14.65 18.06
CA ALA A 154 16.25 -15.56 19.20
C ALA A 154 14.99 -16.42 19.40
N VAL A 155 13.78 -15.81 19.28
CA VAL A 155 12.52 -16.47 19.65
C VAL A 155 11.66 -16.90 18.46
N ARG A 156 11.87 -16.31 17.28
CA ARG A 156 11.15 -16.58 16.02
C ARG A 156 12.12 -16.64 14.82
N PRO A 157 13.05 -17.64 14.82
CA PRO A 157 14.06 -17.74 13.75
C PRO A 157 13.45 -18.02 12.36
N ASP A 158 12.15 -18.36 12.29
CA ASP A 158 11.37 -18.51 11.08
C ASP A 158 10.87 -17.20 10.49
N LEU A 159 10.84 -16.10 11.28
CA LEU A 159 10.32 -14.80 10.86
C LEU A 159 11.28 -14.11 9.88
N TYR A 160 10.78 -13.77 8.69
CA TYR A 160 11.55 -12.96 7.74
C TYR A 160 11.49 -11.48 8.13
N ILE A 161 12.65 -10.84 8.18
CA ILE A 161 12.77 -9.41 8.44
C ILE A 161 13.54 -8.74 7.31
N ASN A 162 12.96 -7.71 6.71
CA ASN A 162 13.62 -6.89 5.69
C ASN A 162 13.78 -5.45 6.18
N LEU A 163 15.02 -5.00 6.25
CA LEU A 163 15.39 -3.61 6.46
C LEU A 163 15.51 -2.95 5.08
N ARG A 164 14.57 -2.07 4.72
CA ARG A 164 14.46 -1.53 3.36
C ARG A 164 15.14 -0.17 3.23
N LEU A 165 16.06 -0.06 2.27
CA LEU A 165 16.67 1.18 1.80
C LEU A 165 16.23 1.43 0.34
N TRP A 166 15.03 1.97 0.16
CA TRP A 166 14.45 2.26 -1.16
C TRP A 166 14.66 3.72 -1.59
N ASN A 167 15.86 4.21 -1.35
CA ASN A 167 16.32 5.57 -1.63
C ASN A 167 17.74 5.58 -2.19
N VAL A 168 18.21 4.45 -2.71
CA VAL A 168 19.54 4.34 -3.31
C VAL A 168 19.59 5.16 -4.60
N GLY A 169 20.66 5.95 -4.74
CA GLY A 169 20.83 6.91 -5.83
C GLY A 169 20.21 8.29 -5.55
N ASP A 170 19.75 8.53 -4.33
CA ASP A 170 19.37 9.85 -3.83
C ASP A 170 20.48 10.37 -2.90
N ASP A 171 21.27 11.32 -3.39
CA ASP A 171 22.42 11.87 -2.67
C ASP A 171 22.05 12.42 -1.28
N SER A 172 20.83 12.96 -1.14
CA SER A 172 20.33 13.47 0.14
C SER A 172 20.17 12.40 1.22
N SER A 173 20.02 11.15 0.81
CA SER A 173 19.82 9.99 1.68
C SER A 173 21.11 9.24 2.03
N ASP A 174 22.22 9.53 1.37
CA ASP A 174 23.47 8.78 1.49
C ASP A 174 24.06 8.81 2.90
N ALA A 175 23.98 9.94 3.58
CA ALA A 175 24.47 10.08 4.95
C ALA A 175 23.69 9.17 5.92
N TRP A 176 22.38 9.12 5.77
CA TRP A 176 21.52 8.21 6.53
C TRP A 176 21.81 6.75 6.18
N ASN A 177 21.90 6.41 4.92
CA ASN A 177 22.14 5.04 4.47
C ASN A 177 23.44 4.48 5.05
N ARG A 178 24.54 5.26 5.02
CA ARG A 178 25.80 4.87 5.65
C ARG A 178 25.69 4.69 7.16
N THR A 179 24.99 5.60 7.85
CA THR A 179 24.74 5.50 9.29
C THR A 179 23.97 4.23 9.63
N MET A 180 22.90 3.95 8.89
CA MET A 180 22.06 2.77 9.07
C MET A 180 22.86 1.48 8.85
N LEU A 181 23.65 1.38 7.77
CA LEU A 181 24.48 0.22 7.48
C LEU A 181 25.54 -0.01 8.56
N ALA A 182 26.19 1.05 9.04
CA ALA A 182 27.17 0.96 10.14
C ALA A 182 26.50 0.42 11.43
N LYS A 183 25.31 0.92 11.77
CA LYS A 183 24.57 0.46 12.96
C LYS A 183 24.09 -0.99 12.84
N VAL A 184 23.65 -1.43 11.67
CA VAL A 184 23.32 -2.84 11.41
C VAL A 184 24.56 -3.70 11.51
N GLY A 185 25.69 -3.27 10.93
CA GLY A 185 26.96 -3.98 11.01
C GLY A 185 27.46 -4.12 12.46
N GLU A 186 27.39 -3.04 13.26
CA GLU A 186 27.69 -3.05 14.69
C GLU A 186 26.79 -4.03 15.47
N ALA A 187 25.49 -3.99 15.19
CA ALA A 187 24.51 -4.81 15.92
C ALA A 187 24.63 -6.32 15.67
N PHE A 188 25.10 -6.72 14.48
CA PHE A 188 25.12 -8.13 14.04
C PHE A 188 26.51 -8.65 13.67
N GLY A 189 27.57 -7.87 13.87
CA GLY A 189 28.94 -8.29 13.59
C GLY A 189 29.22 -8.46 12.08
N SER A 190 28.55 -7.72 11.22
CA SER A 190 28.65 -7.83 9.76
C SER A 190 29.26 -6.56 9.17
N ASN A 191 30.22 -6.70 8.25
CA ASN A 191 30.71 -5.55 7.47
C ASN A 191 29.81 -5.36 6.24
N ILE A 192 29.00 -4.30 6.23
CA ILE A 192 28.02 -4.04 5.18
C ILE A 192 28.29 -2.68 4.57
N GLU A 193 28.55 -2.64 3.27
CA GLU A 193 28.80 -1.43 2.50
C GLU A 193 27.77 -1.25 1.38
N LEU A 194 27.51 0.00 0.99
CA LEU A 194 26.60 0.32 -0.12
C LEU A 194 26.99 -0.37 -1.43
N GLY A 195 28.30 -0.60 -1.64
CA GLY A 195 28.84 -1.28 -2.82
C GLY A 195 28.51 -2.76 -2.94
N HIS A 196 28.04 -3.43 -1.88
CA HIS A 196 27.67 -4.85 -1.91
C HIS A 196 26.40 -5.13 -2.71
N PHE A 197 25.65 -4.08 -3.08
CA PHE A 197 24.40 -4.20 -3.80
C PHE A 197 24.58 -3.79 -5.26
N CYS A 198 24.10 -4.62 -6.16
CA CYS A 198 24.04 -4.31 -7.57
C CYS A 198 22.63 -4.54 -8.12
N SER A 199 22.38 -4.15 -9.36
CA SER A 199 21.07 -4.30 -10.01
C SER A 199 20.50 -5.73 -9.99
N ARG A 200 21.38 -6.74 -9.87
CA ARG A 200 21.02 -8.17 -9.80
C ARG A 200 20.89 -8.70 -8.37
N HIS A 201 21.50 -8.05 -7.38
CA HIS A 201 21.51 -8.48 -5.99
C HIS A 201 21.03 -7.35 -5.08
N LYS A 202 19.70 -7.21 -5.00
CA LYS A 202 19.06 -6.16 -4.18
C LYS A 202 18.97 -6.50 -2.70
N SER A 203 19.22 -7.75 -2.32
CA SER A 203 19.12 -8.23 -0.95
C SER A 203 20.47 -8.75 -0.46
N PHE A 204 20.80 -8.41 0.79
CA PHE A 204 21.94 -8.90 1.51
C PHE A 204 21.48 -9.57 2.80
N ASN A 205 21.91 -10.81 3.06
CA ASN A 205 21.60 -11.49 4.30
C ASN A 205 22.50 -10.97 5.42
N VAL A 206 21.91 -10.42 6.47
CA VAL A 206 22.65 -9.89 7.63
C VAL A 206 22.96 -11.04 8.60
N THR A 207 21.93 -11.77 9.03
CA THR A 207 22.03 -12.95 9.88
C THR A 207 20.68 -13.67 9.90
N GLY A 208 20.66 -14.99 10.04
CA GLY A 208 19.42 -15.77 10.09
C GLY A 208 18.49 -15.43 8.92
N ARG A 209 17.29 -14.95 9.23
CA ARG A 209 16.30 -14.46 8.25
C ARG A 209 16.15 -12.93 8.26
N ILE A 210 17.18 -12.21 8.66
CA ILE A 210 17.26 -10.75 8.62
C ILE A 210 18.02 -10.34 7.37
N TYR A 211 17.39 -9.51 6.55
CA TYR A 211 17.91 -9.05 5.27
C TYR A 211 17.91 -7.53 5.18
N LEU A 212 18.93 -6.99 4.53
CA LEU A 212 18.90 -5.64 3.96
C LEU A 212 18.39 -5.74 2.53
N HIS A 213 17.43 -4.89 2.17
CA HIS A 213 16.89 -4.83 0.82
C HIS A 213 16.98 -3.43 0.26
N GLN A 214 17.74 -3.26 -0.82
CA GLN A 214 17.95 -1.97 -1.49
C GLN A 214 17.14 -1.85 -2.77
N ASP A 215 16.60 -0.67 -3.02
CA ASP A 215 16.04 -0.27 -4.30
C ASP A 215 16.09 1.26 -4.48
N SER A 216 15.89 1.72 -5.71
CA SER A 216 15.66 3.14 -5.99
C SER A 216 14.25 3.54 -5.60
N ARG A 217 14.03 4.83 -5.34
CA ARG A 217 12.68 5.39 -5.21
C ARG A 217 11.88 5.15 -6.49
N PHE A 218 10.57 5.05 -6.34
CA PHE A 218 9.61 5.09 -7.44
C PHE A 218 8.71 6.31 -7.28
N GLU A 219 8.20 6.80 -8.38
CA GLU A 219 7.19 7.85 -8.37
C GLU A 219 5.80 7.22 -8.27
N TRP A 220 5.00 7.71 -7.34
CA TRP A 220 3.61 7.31 -7.24
C TRP A 220 2.85 7.76 -8.49
N PRO A 221 1.97 6.92 -9.04
CA PRO A 221 1.12 7.34 -10.15
C PRO A 221 0.29 8.55 -9.73
N SER A 222 0.30 9.59 -10.56
CA SER A 222 -0.54 10.77 -10.35
C SER A 222 -1.74 10.70 -11.27
N ALA A 223 -2.94 11.02 -10.74
CA ALA A 223 -4.07 11.31 -11.61
C ALA A 223 -3.70 12.54 -12.46
N SER A 224 -3.66 12.41 -13.77
CA SER A 224 -3.60 13.57 -14.64
C SER A 224 -4.88 14.39 -14.41
N SER A 225 -4.74 15.67 -14.08
CA SER A 225 -5.82 16.59 -13.75
C SER A 225 -6.76 16.94 -14.93
N THR A 226 -6.83 16.13 -15.95
CA THR A 226 -7.64 16.31 -17.14
C THR A 226 -8.74 15.29 -17.30
N THR A 227 -9.51 15.06 -16.24
CA THR A 227 -10.82 14.42 -16.36
C THR A 227 -11.88 15.45 -15.97
N GLU A 228 -12.35 16.25 -16.94
CA GLU A 228 -13.62 16.92 -16.82
C GLU A 228 -14.71 15.89 -16.52
N ARG A 229 -15.35 16.03 -15.38
CA ARG A 229 -16.59 15.28 -15.09
C ARG A 229 -17.67 15.84 -16.02
N LEU A 230 -17.93 15.13 -17.11
CA LEU A 230 -19.09 15.47 -17.93
C LEU A 230 -20.36 15.10 -17.18
N PRO A 231 -21.36 16.01 -17.15
CA PRO A 231 -22.65 15.71 -16.56
C PRO A 231 -23.36 14.61 -17.41
N VAL A 232 -23.85 13.59 -16.74
CA VAL A 232 -24.69 12.54 -17.38
C VAL A 232 -26.01 13.20 -17.74
N THR A 233 -26.23 13.49 -19.03
CA THR A 233 -27.55 13.83 -19.53
C THR A 233 -28.33 12.53 -19.72
N SER A 234 -29.26 12.26 -18.82
CA SER A 234 -30.27 11.22 -18.98
C SER A 234 -31.26 11.66 -20.06
N SER A 235 -31.27 10.97 -21.18
CA SER A 235 -32.38 11.08 -22.12
C SER A 235 -33.54 10.24 -21.62
N PRO A 236 -34.76 10.80 -21.52
CA PRO A 236 -35.93 10.03 -21.10
C PRO A 236 -36.42 9.19 -22.29
N THR A 237 -36.37 7.88 -22.17
CA THR A 237 -37.25 7.00 -22.95
C THR A 237 -38.39 6.59 -22.04
N GLU A 238 -39.56 7.11 -22.35
CA GLU A 238 -40.82 6.70 -21.76
C GLU A 238 -41.09 5.20 -22.02
N ARG A 239 -41.31 4.45 -20.95
CA ARG A 239 -42.20 3.30 -20.93
C ARG A 239 -42.87 3.20 -19.55
N SER A 240 -44.19 3.29 -19.57
CA SER A 240 -45.10 2.99 -18.51
C SER A 240 -44.97 1.52 -18.06
N ASP A 241 -44.86 1.25 -16.76
CA ASP A 241 -45.75 0.42 -15.97
C ASP A 241 -45.19 0.22 -14.56
N GLY A 242 -46.10 0.21 -13.62
CA GLY A 242 -45.91 0.34 -12.19
C GLY A 242 -45.04 -0.74 -11.54
N GLY A 243 -44.18 -0.29 -10.64
CA GLY A 243 -43.34 -1.09 -9.75
C GLY A 243 -42.74 -0.22 -8.65
N ASP A 244 -42.83 -0.70 -7.44
CA ASP A 244 -42.46 -0.21 -6.12
C ASP A 244 -41.15 0.63 -6.06
N PRO A 245 -41.13 1.80 -5.39
CA PRO A 245 -39.98 2.70 -5.29
C PRO A 245 -39.16 2.43 -4.03
N SER A 246 -38.44 1.33 -3.94
CA SER A 246 -37.52 1.06 -2.80
C SER A 246 -36.19 0.38 -3.14
N ILE A 247 -35.68 0.55 -4.36
CA ILE A 247 -34.34 0.10 -4.69
C ILE A 247 -33.54 1.31 -5.19
N THR A 248 -32.74 1.91 -4.31
CA THR A 248 -31.72 2.90 -4.69
C THR A 248 -30.59 2.17 -5.41
N SER A 249 -30.64 2.16 -6.74
CA SER A 249 -29.52 1.70 -7.57
C SER A 249 -28.35 2.67 -7.41
N THR A 250 -27.32 2.25 -6.72
CA THR A 250 -26.01 2.92 -6.73
C THR A 250 -25.39 2.75 -8.12
N ASN A 251 -25.46 3.80 -8.92
CA ASN A 251 -24.84 3.86 -10.23
C ASN A 251 -23.32 3.85 -10.10
N TYR A 252 -22.70 2.70 -10.32
CA TYR A 252 -21.27 2.63 -10.60
C TYR A 252 -21.04 3.17 -12.00
N SER A 253 -20.38 4.31 -12.11
CA SER A 253 -20.02 4.88 -13.39
C SER A 253 -18.90 4.05 -14.03
N VAL A 254 -19.28 3.24 -15.03
CA VAL A 254 -18.30 2.64 -15.95
C VAL A 254 -17.65 3.78 -16.72
N TRP A 255 -16.35 3.97 -16.53
CA TRP A 255 -15.59 4.97 -17.24
C TRP A 255 -15.48 4.59 -18.72
N ILE A 256 -16.19 5.29 -19.60
CA ILE A 256 -16.03 5.25 -21.06
C ILE A 256 -15.75 6.67 -21.51
N PRO A 257 -14.57 6.98 -22.09
CA PRO A 257 -14.31 8.31 -22.65
C PRO A 257 -15.26 8.59 -23.79
N SER A 258 -16.05 9.66 -23.68
CA SER A 258 -16.92 10.10 -24.75
C SER A 258 -16.09 10.56 -25.96
N GLY A 259 -16.27 9.90 -27.10
CA GLY A 259 -15.83 10.34 -28.40
C GLY A 259 -14.50 9.80 -28.94
N GLN A 260 -13.85 8.84 -28.28
CA GLN A 260 -12.66 8.18 -28.84
C GLN A 260 -12.85 6.66 -28.91
N SER A 261 -12.53 6.09 -30.06
CA SER A 261 -12.50 4.64 -30.28
C SER A 261 -11.51 3.98 -29.30
N PRO A 262 -11.82 2.80 -28.72
CA PRO A 262 -10.99 2.10 -27.71
C PRO A 262 -9.53 1.85 -28.13
N SER A 263 -9.24 1.93 -29.42
CA SER A 263 -7.92 1.63 -29.99
C SER A 263 -6.84 2.71 -29.81
N ARG A 264 -7.16 3.90 -29.23
CA ARG A 264 -6.19 5.01 -29.13
C ARG A 264 -5.64 5.29 -27.73
N MET A 265 -6.03 4.53 -26.69
CA MET A 265 -5.62 4.81 -25.29
C MET A 265 -4.74 3.73 -24.67
N THR A 266 -4.11 2.87 -25.46
CA THR A 266 -3.18 1.87 -24.92
C THR A 266 -1.75 2.37 -25.05
N ALA A 267 -0.98 2.33 -23.93
CA ALA A 267 0.47 2.50 -23.95
C ALA A 267 1.14 1.12 -23.81
N ALA A 268 2.33 0.97 -24.39
CA ALA A 268 3.08 -0.27 -24.25
C ALA A 268 3.58 -0.44 -22.81
N GLY A 269 3.36 -1.62 -22.23
CA GLY A 269 3.82 -1.96 -20.89
C GLY A 269 3.03 -3.10 -20.28
N THR A 270 3.54 -3.67 -19.20
CA THR A 270 2.90 -4.76 -18.47
C THR A 270 2.92 -4.52 -16.98
N CYS A 271 2.05 -5.20 -16.25
CA CYS A 271 1.99 -5.18 -14.79
C CYS A 271 1.57 -6.55 -14.27
N ARG A 272 1.88 -6.83 -13.01
CA ARG A 272 1.45 -8.05 -12.31
C ARG A 272 0.20 -7.85 -11.46
N ALA A 273 -0.36 -6.65 -11.43
CA ALA A 273 -1.63 -6.38 -10.76
C ALA A 273 -2.74 -7.27 -11.32
N LEU A 274 -3.68 -7.66 -10.48
CA LEU A 274 -4.81 -8.55 -10.79
C LEU A 274 -4.44 -9.99 -11.18
N ASP A 275 -3.15 -10.28 -11.38
CA ASP A 275 -2.63 -11.63 -11.56
C ASP A 275 -2.02 -12.15 -10.26
N THR A 276 -1.11 -11.38 -9.65
CA THR A 276 -0.45 -11.75 -8.41
C THR A 276 -1.04 -11.08 -7.16
N HIS A 277 -1.66 -9.91 -7.29
CA HIS A 277 -2.18 -9.15 -6.16
C HIS A 277 -3.31 -8.20 -6.56
N VAL A 278 -4.08 -7.78 -5.55
CA VAL A 278 -5.14 -6.77 -5.56
C VAL A 278 -5.07 -5.99 -4.26
N ALA A 279 -5.75 -4.84 -4.16
CA ALA A 279 -5.83 -4.10 -2.90
C ALA A 279 -7.27 -3.76 -2.50
N ILE A 280 -7.51 -3.71 -1.18
CA ILE A 280 -8.76 -3.27 -0.55
C ILE A 280 -8.40 -2.05 0.30
N LEU A 281 -9.04 -0.91 0.05
CA LEU A 281 -8.85 0.31 0.80
C LEU A 281 -9.61 0.27 2.15
N HIS A 282 -9.28 1.19 3.05
CA HIS A 282 -9.85 1.25 4.41
C HIS A 282 -11.38 1.41 4.45
N ASP A 283 -11.99 1.85 3.35
CA ASP A 283 -13.44 2.02 3.17
C ASP A 283 -14.12 0.83 2.45
N GLY A 284 -13.36 -0.23 2.15
CA GLY A 284 -13.85 -1.44 1.50
C GLY A 284 -13.85 -1.41 -0.03
N ARG A 285 -13.41 -0.31 -0.68
CA ARG A 285 -13.22 -0.29 -2.14
C ARG A 285 -12.11 -1.25 -2.54
N VAL A 286 -12.36 -2.06 -3.54
CA VAL A 286 -11.37 -2.95 -4.15
C VAL A 286 -10.76 -2.24 -5.34
N VAL A 287 -9.43 -2.13 -5.37
CA VAL A 287 -8.66 -1.42 -6.40
C VAL A 287 -7.63 -2.33 -7.04
N ALA A 288 -7.23 -2.02 -8.27
CA ALA A 288 -6.40 -2.91 -9.09
C ALA A 288 -5.03 -3.25 -8.48
N CYS A 289 -4.42 -2.36 -7.71
CA CYS A 289 -3.11 -2.58 -7.07
C CYS A 289 -2.88 -1.68 -5.85
N CYS A 290 -1.85 -1.99 -5.06
CA CYS A 290 -1.47 -1.24 -3.86
C CYS A 290 -0.91 0.18 -4.13
N LEU A 291 -0.72 0.59 -5.37
CA LEU A 291 -0.32 1.96 -5.72
C LEU A 291 -1.54 2.86 -6.00
N ASP A 292 -2.72 2.27 -6.18
CA ASP A 292 -3.96 3.02 -6.39
C ASP A 292 -4.64 3.39 -5.07
N HIS A 293 -3.94 4.19 -4.29
CA HIS A 293 -4.39 4.62 -2.97
C HIS A 293 -5.62 5.54 -2.99
N SER A 294 -5.95 6.13 -4.12
CA SER A 294 -7.08 7.05 -4.30
C SER A 294 -8.29 6.41 -4.95
N GLY A 295 -8.19 5.14 -5.37
CA GLY A 295 -9.30 4.42 -5.98
C GLY A 295 -9.60 4.86 -7.41
N GLN A 296 -8.57 5.24 -8.19
CA GLN A 296 -8.72 5.61 -9.61
C GLN A 296 -9.26 4.45 -10.45
N ILE A 297 -8.90 3.22 -10.07
CA ILE A 297 -9.37 1.98 -10.70
C ILE A 297 -10.13 1.18 -9.64
N THR A 298 -11.27 1.70 -9.20
CA THR A 298 -12.16 0.96 -8.31
C THR A 298 -12.89 -0.13 -9.11
N LEU A 299 -12.71 -1.37 -8.71
CA LEU A 299 -13.29 -2.56 -9.34
C LEU A 299 -14.66 -2.93 -8.75
N GLY A 300 -14.89 -2.58 -7.50
CA GLY A 300 -16.09 -2.86 -6.74
C GLY A 300 -15.90 -2.55 -5.25
N LYS A 301 -16.85 -2.94 -4.43
CA LYS A 301 -16.78 -2.79 -2.98
C LYS A 301 -17.01 -4.13 -2.30
N ILE A 302 -16.16 -4.49 -1.34
CA ILE A 302 -16.17 -5.81 -0.69
C ILE A 302 -17.46 -6.06 0.13
N THR A 303 -18.17 -4.99 0.51
CA THR A 303 -19.45 -5.06 1.21
C THR A 303 -20.62 -5.44 0.30
N ASP A 304 -20.47 -5.29 -1.01
CA ASP A 304 -21.55 -5.42 -1.98
C ASP A 304 -21.43 -6.72 -2.80
N GLN A 305 -20.21 -7.23 -2.97
CA GLN A 305 -19.87 -8.39 -3.78
C GLN A 305 -18.69 -9.14 -3.18
N SER A 306 -18.58 -10.44 -3.41
CA SER A 306 -17.42 -11.22 -3.06
C SER A 306 -16.15 -10.74 -3.82
N LEU A 307 -14.98 -10.94 -3.23
CA LEU A 307 -13.73 -10.59 -3.90
C LEU A 307 -13.54 -11.37 -5.21
N ALA A 308 -14.00 -12.61 -5.27
CA ALA A 308 -13.95 -13.43 -6.49
C ALA A 308 -14.77 -12.81 -7.62
N GLU A 309 -16.03 -12.41 -7.34
CA GLU A 309 -16.89 -11.75 -8.34
C GLU A 309 -16.29 -10.42 -8.82
N ILE A 310 -15.72 -9.62 -7.91
CA ILE A 310 -15.05 -8.36 -8.26
C ILE A 310 -13.85 -8.62 -9.19
N LEU A 311 -13.07 -9.65 -8.91
CA LEU A 311 -11.91 -10.03 -9.74
C LEU A 311 -12.31 -10.57 -11.12
N ASP A 312 -13.50 -11.12 -11.27
CA ASP A 312 -14.06 -11.60 -12.55
C ASP A 312 -14.86 -10.52 -13.28
N SER A 313 -14.95 -9.30 -12.73
CA SER A 313 -15.64 -8.19 -13.38
C SER A 313 -15.05 -7.86 -14.76
N PRO A 314 -15.88 -7.30 -15.69
CA PRO A 314 -15.39 -6.89 -17.00
C PRO A 314 -14.19 -5.94 -16.96
N THR A 315 -14.17 -5.02 -15.99
CA THR A 315 -13.08 -4.06 -15.80
C THR A 315 -11.79 -4.77 -15.38
N ALA A 316 -11.84 -5.66 -14.37
CA ALA A 316 -10.67 -6.41 -13.91
C ALA A 316 -10.13 -7.32 -15.02
N THR A 317 -11.02 -8.01 -15.74
CA THR A 317 -10.67 -8.89 -16.85
C THR A 317 -10.02 -8.12 -18.01
N ASN A 318 -10.59 -6.96 -18.38
CA ASN A 318 -10.01 -6.11 -19.44
C ASN A 318 -8.60 -5.64 -19.09
N LEU A 319 -8.35 -5.20 -17.84
CA LEU A 319 -7.02 -4.79 -17.40
C LEU A 319 -6.03 -5.95 -17.40
N ARG A 320 -6.43 -7.11 -16.86
CA ARG A 320 -5.61 -8.34 -16.82
C ARG A 320 -5.20 -8.80 -18.21
N GLU A 321 -6.13 -8.80 -19.17
CA GLU A 321 -5.84 -9.12 -20.57
C GLU A 321 -4.89 -8.10 -21.21
N GLY A 322 -5.07 -6.81 -20.92
CA GLY A 322 -4.16 -5.76 -21.35
C GLY A 322 -2.73 -6.03 -20.88
N PHE A 323 -2.53 -6.29 -19.60
CA PHE A 323 -1.21 -6.60 -19.05
C PHE A 323 -0.56 -7.83 -19.70
N LYS A 324 -1.34 -8.89 -19.98
CA LYS A 324 -0.87 -10.09 -20.71
C LYS A 324 -0.45 -9.79 -22.14
N LYS A 325 -1.09 -8.81 -22.79
CA LYS A 325 -0.77 -8.35 -24.15
C LYS A 325 0.27 -7.23 -24.20
N HIS A 326 0.88 -6.87 -23.06
CA HIS A 326 1.78 -5.72 -22.93
C HIS A 326 1.11 -4.37 -23.26
N GLU A 327 -0.14 -4.22 -22.89
CA GLU A 327 -0.97 -3.03 -23.09
C GLU A 327 -1.41 -2.44 -21.75
N LEU A 328 -1.08 -1.18 -21.50
CA LEU A 328 -1.58 -0.43 -20.34
C LEU A 328 -2.88 0.29 -20.76
N ARG A 329 -4.02 -0.29 -20.41
CA ARG A 329 -5.34 0.13 -20.86
C ARG A 329 -5.99 1.22 -20.02
N HIS A 330 -5.38 1.64 -18.91
CA HIS A 330 -5.90 2.70 -18.05
C HIS A 330 -4.89 3.83 -17.89
N PRO A 331 -5.30 5.12 -17.93
CA PRO A 331 -4.39 6.28 -17.80
C PRO A 331 -3.54 6.24 -16.53
N PHE A 332 -4.10 5.82 -15.41
CA PHE A 332 -3.37 5.62 -14.16
C PHE A 332 -2.19 4.64 -14.32
N CYS A 333 -2.40 3.52 -15.02
CA CYS A 333 -1.33 2.56 -15.30
C CYS A 333 -0.27 3.12 -16.25
N GLN A 334 -0.69 3.94 -17.22
CA GLN A 334 0.20 4.59 -18.19
C GLN A 334 1.13 5.61 -17.53
N SER A 335 0.67 6.28 -16.47
CA SER A 335 1.48 7.22 -15.67
C SER A 335 2.37 6.54 -14.62
N CYS A 336 2.20 5.23 -14.40
CA CYS A 336 2.89 4.50 -13.35
C CYS A 336 4.35 4.23 -13.70
N SER A 337 5.30 4.77 -12.93
CA SER A 337 6.73 4.48 -13.12
C SER A 337 7.10 3.05 -12.69
N PHE A 338 6.30 2.43 -11.82
CA PHE A 338 6.57 1.10 -11.29
C PHE A 338 6.39 -0.01 -12.33
N CYS A 339 5.46 0.16 -13.29
CA CYS A 339 5.24 -0.81 -14.36
C CYS A 339 6.48 -0.98 -15.26
N LYS A 340 7.32 0.06 -15.38
CA LYS A 340 8.59 0.02 -16.13
C LYS A 340 9.59 -0.99 -15.56
N ARG A 341 9.39 -1.45 -14.31
CA ARG A 341 10.24 -2.47 -13.65
C ARG A 341 9.95 -3.91 -14.13
N PHE A 342 8.80 -4.13 -14.76
CA PHE A 342 8.37 -5.44 -15.26
C PHE A 342 8.66 -5.67 -16.75
N GLY A 343 8.94 -4.60 -17.50
CA GLY A 343 9.24 -4.65 -18.92
C GLY A 343 10.75 -4.68 -19.18
N LYS A 344 11.35 -5.85 -19.24
CA LYS A 344 12.63 -6.12 -19.90
C LYS A 344 12.49 -7.37 -20.71
#